data_7866c16aa0195d7af175e46ead288a90
#
_entry.id   7866c16aa0195d7af175e46ead288a90
#
_cell.length_a   1.000
_cell.length_b   1.000
_cell.length_c   1.000
_cell.angle_alpha   90.00
_cell.angle_beta   90.00
_cell.angle_gamma   90.00
#
_symmetry.space_group_name_H-M   'P 1'
#
loop_
_entity.id
_entity.type
_entity.pdbx_description
1 polymer ?
#
loop_
_entity_poly.entity_id
_entity_poly.type
_entity_poly.pdbx_seq_one_letter_code
_entity_poly.pdbx_strand_id
1 'polypeptide(L)'
;MTTIHPAFKEDNVAVITGAASGIGLAAARKFAGFGMSVVLVDLDGEKLAAAHADILTFAKDGEAQIVAIPTDVSKLDELEALERAVIQRFGRVHVLMNNAGIQPGSAIFGPQTNWEKIIGVNLMGVVNGSRVFGQGMITHGEPSLIINTGSKQGITTPPGDPAYNVSKSGVKTFTEALQHELRNIPNGAASAHLLIPGFVFTGLTAHGRTEKPQGAWTGEQTIDFMIESIGRGDFYILCPDGEVDRPTDEKRILWAAQDIVQNRPPLSRWHTEYSAAFTSFLKN
;
A
#
# COMPACT_ATOMS: atom_id res chain seq x y z
N MET A 1 7.90 -24.00 -6.48
CA MET A 1 8.70 -22.76 -6.36
C MET A 1 7.80 -21.62 -6.79
N THR A 2 7.61 -20.62 -5.94
CA THR A 2 6.81 -19.43 -6.30
C THR A 2 7.59 -18.65 -7.36
N THR A 3 6.95 -18.36 -8.48
CA THR A 3 7.58 -17.60 -9.57
C THR A 3 7.67 -16.12 -9.14
N ILE A 4 8.86 -15.55 -9.16
CA ILE A 4 9.02 -14.10 -8.91
C ILE A 4 8.54 -13.36 -10.16
N HIS A 5 7.71 -12.33 -9.98
CA HIS A 5 7.20 -11.53 -11.10
C HIS A 5 8.36 -10.84 -11.84
N PRO A 6 8.36 -10.81 -13.21
CA PRO A 6 9.49 -10.28 -13.98
C PRO A 6 9.83 -8.80 -13.74
N ALA A 7 8.93 -8.02 -13.15
CA ALA A 7 9.24 -6.65 -12.75
C ALA A 7 10.25 -6.59 -11.59
N PHE A 8 10.35 -7.63 -10.74
CA PHE A 8 11.32 -7.72 -9.64
C PHE A 8 12.62 -8.37 -10.11
N LYS A 9 13.35 -7.71 -10.95
CA LYS A 9 14.64 -8.20 -11.42
C LYS A 9 15.73 -7.13 -11.31
N GLU A 10 16.98 -7.56 -11.37
CA GLU A 10 18.16 -6.70 -11.45
C GLU A 10 18.02 -5.66 -12.57
N ASP A 11 18.50 -4.45 -12.33
CA ASP A 11 18.46 -3.27 -13.20
C ASP A 11 17.08 -2.63 -13.42
N ASN A 12 16.01 -3.25 -12.97
CA ASN A 12 14.69 -2.62 -12.98
C ASN A 12 14.59 -1.52 -11.92
N VAL A 13 13.71 -0.54 -12.14
CA VAL A 13 13.56 0.64 -11.29
C VAL A 13 12.29 0.55 -10.47
N ALA A 14 12.41 0.75 -9.15
CA ALA A 14 11.30 0.83 -8.21
C ALA A 14 11.21 2.23 -7.59
N VAL A 15 10.01 2.80 -7.57
CA VAL A 15 9.66 4.03 -6.85
C VAL A 15 8.74 3.66 -5.69
N ILE A 16 9.10 4.03 -4.45
CA ILE A 16 8.37 3.66 -3.24
C ILE A 16 8.05 4.91 -2.45
N THR A 17 6.77 5.23 -2.27
CA THR A 17 6.34 6.34 -1.41
C THR A 17 6.14 5.87 0.03
N GLY A 18 6.41 6.74 1.02
CA GLY A 18 6.45 6.35 2.42
C GLY A 18 7.60 5.39 2.73
N ALA A 19 8.75 5.58 2.06
CA ALA A 19 9.89 4.66 2.10
C ALA A 19 10.81 4.86 3.30
N ALA A 20 10.65 5.92 4.09
CA ALA A 20 11.50 6.20 5.24
C ALA A 20 11.23 5.28 6.45
N SER A 21 10.17 4.48 6.45
CA SER A 21 9.83 3.60 7.57
C SER A 21 8.88 2.45 7.19
N GLY A 22 8.68 1.53 8.12
CA GLY A 22 7.62 0.52 8.08
C GLY A 22 7.63 -0.36 6.81
N ILE A 23 6.46 -0.53 6.20
CA ILE A 23 6.27 -1.38 5.01
C ILE A 23 7.08 -0.85 3.82
N GLY A 24 7.12 0.47 3.61
CA GLY A 24 7.88 1.08 2.51
C GLY A 24 9.38 0.86 2.63
N LEU A 25 9.96 0.98 3.83
CA LEU A 25 11.37 0.70 4.07
C LEU A 25 11.70 -0.78 3.88
N ALA A 26 10.82 -1.68 4.34
CA ALA A 26 10.97 -3.11 4.11
C ALA A 26 10.93 -3.47 2.61
N ALA A 27 10.04 -2.82 1.84
CA ALA A 27 10.00 -2.96 0.39
C ALA A 27 11.31 -2.48 -0.27
N ALA A 28 11.82 -1.34 0.16
CA ALA A 28 13.06 -0.78 -0.36
C ALA A 28 14.26 -1.73 -0.15
N ARG A 29 14.41 -2.30 1.06
CA ARG A 29 15.42 -3.31 1.35
C ARG A 29 15.30 -4.53 0.44
N LYS A 30 14.09 -5.03 0.30
CA LYS A 30 13.82 -6.22 -0.51
C LYS A 30 14.12 -6.00 -1.98
N PHE A 31 13.70 -4.86 -2.55
CA PHE A 31 13.91 -4.53 -3.96
C PHE A 31 15.40 -4.23 -4.26
N ALA A 32 16.09 -3.52 -3.36
CA ALA A 32 17.54 -3.36 -3.45
C ALA A 32 18.27 -4.71 -3.42
N GLY A 33 17.81 -5.65 -2.56
CA GLY A 33 18.32 -7.02 -2.50
C GLY A 33 18.08 -7.85 -3.78
N PHE A 34 17.14 -7.48 -4.63
CA PHE A 34 16.96 -8.04 -5.97
C PHE A 34 17.89 -7.40 -7.03
N GLY A 35 18.69 -6.42 -6.64
CA GLY A 35 19.54 -5.66 -7.55
C GLY A 35 18.81 -4.58 -8.34
N MET A 36 17.61 -4.17 -7.88
CA MET A 36 16.86 -3.10 -8.51
C MET A 36 17.42 -1.72 -8.13
N SER A 37 17.28 -0.74 -9.03
CA SER A 37 17.40 0.66 -8.66
C SER A 37 16.19 1.09 -7.85
N VAL A 38 16.42 1.75 -6.69
CA VAL A 38 15.34 2.10 -5.75
C VAL A 38 15.32 3.60 -5.50
N VAL A 39 14.16 4.21 -5.74
CA VAL A 39 13.88 5.60 -5.41
C VAL A 39 13.03 5.64 -4.14
N LEU A 40 13.64 6.11 -3.05
CA LEU A 40 13.02 6.30 -1.77
C LEU A 40 12.31 7.66 -1.75
N VAL A 41 11.01 7.67 -1.50
CA VAL A 41 10.19 8.88 -1.48
C VAL A 41 9.49 9.01 -0.15
N ASP A 42 9.72 10.10 0.57
CA ASP A 42 9.05 10.43 1.83
C ASP A 42 9.07 11.95 2.06
N LEU A 43 8.26 12.41 3.01
CA LEU A 43 8.23 13.82 3.41
C LEU A 43 9.33 14.17 4.43
N ASP A 44 9.63 13.26 5.35
CA ASP A 44 10.58 13.47 6.46
C ASP A 44 12.03 13.31 5.99
N GLY A 45 12.72 14.45 5.79
CA GLY A 45 14.07 14.47 5.25
C GLY A 45 15.12 13.75 6.12
N GLU A 46 15.03 13.80 7.46
CA GLU A 46 16.00 13.14 8.34
C GLU A 46 15.80 11.63 8.33
N LYS A 47 14.56 11.17 8.46
CA LYS A 47 14.25 9.74 8.36
C LYS A 47 14.54 9.20 6.98
N LEU A 48 14.27 9.98 5.94
CA LEU A 48 14.57 9.60 4.57
C LEU A 48 16.08 9.45 4.33
N ALA A 49 16.90 10.35 4.89
CA ALA A 49 18.35 10.24 4.82
C ALA A 49 18.88 9.01 5.57
N ALA A 50 18.32 8.69 6.74
CA ALA A 50 18.66 7.48 7.48
C ALA A 50 18.27 6.21 6.72
N ALA A 51 17.08 6.19 6.11
CA ALA A 51 16.63 5.08 5.25
C ALA A 51 17.54 4.92 4.03
N HIS A 52 17.93 6.01 3.38
CA HIS A 52 18.87 5.97 2.25
C HIS A 52 20.21 5.32 2.66
N ALA A 53 20.81 5.74 3.77
CA ALA A 53 22.04 5.15 4.27
C ALA A 53 21.90 3.65 4.59
N ASP A 54 20.75 3.23 5.12
CA ASP A 54 20.45 1.82 5.38
C ASP A 54 20.36 1.02 4.06
N ILE A 55 19.61 1.52 3.07
CA ILE A 55 19.39 0.81 1.81
C ILE A 55 20.68 0.70 0.98
N LEU A 56 21.58 1.67 1.07
CA LEU A 56 22.90 1.59 0.42
C LEU A 56 23.69 0.33 0.81
N THR A 57 23.45 -0.24 1.97
CA THR A 57 24.11 -1.48 2.41
C THR A 57 23.66 -2.72 1.62
N PHE A 58 22.53 -2.65 0.91
CA PHE A 58 21.98 -3.72 0.08
C PHE A 58 22.26 -3.53 -1.42
N ALA A 59 22.71 -2.34 -1.81
CA ALA A 59 22.95 -1.99 -3.20
C ALA A 59 24.29 -2.51 -3.70
N LYS A 60 24.32 -3.07 -4.93
CA LYS A 60 25.56 -3.51 -5.58
C LYS A 60 26.40 -2.33 -6.06
N ASP A 61 25.74 -1.32 -6.67
CA ASP A 61 26.38 -0.16 -7.30
C ASP A 61 26.25 1.13 -6.46
N GLY A 62 25.96 0.98 -5.17
CA GLY A 62 25.90 2.09 -4.21
C GLY A 62 24.94 3.20 -4.63
N GLU A 63 25.40 4.46 -4.55
CA GLU A 63 24.58 5.65 -4.84
C GLU A 63 24.10 5.76 -6.31
N ALA A 64 24.71 5.03 -7.24
CA ALA A 64 24.21 5.00 -8.61
C ALA A 64 22.82 4.36 -8.70
N GLN A 65 22.55 3.40 -7.81
CA GLN A 65 21.36 2.57 -7.79
C GLN A 65 20.29 3.07 -6.81
N ILE A 66 20.66 3.75 -5.72
CA ILE A 66 19.74 4.18 -4.67
C ILE A 66 19.66 5.70 -4.62
N VAL A 67 18.43 6.23 -4.63
CA VAL A 67 18.16 7.68 -4.57
C VAL A 67 17.08 7.97 -3.55
N ALA A 68 17.24 9.04 -2.80
CA ALA A 68 16.24 9.57 -1.89
C ALA A 68 15.74 10.93 -2.39
N ILE A 69 14.44 11.08 -2.58
CA ILE A 69 13.82 12.32 -3.08
C ILE A 69 12.69 12.72 -2.11
N PRO A 70 12.88 13.81 -1.33
CA PRO A 70 11.82 14.36 -0.50
C PRO A 70 10.65 14.82 -1.36
N THR A 71 9.42 14.35 -1.04
CA THR A 71 8.22 14.65 -1.83
C THR A 71 6.98 14.57 -0.97
N ASP A 72 6.14 15.58 -1.00
CA ASP A 72 4.78 15.54 -0.44
C ASP A 72 3.81 14.95 -1.49
N VAL A 73 3.45 13.68 -1.30
CA VAL A 73 2.55 12.98 -2.23
C VAL A 73 1.14 13.56 -2.32
N SER A 74 0.74 14.43 -1.38
CA SER A 74 -0.54 15.14 -1.46
C SER A 74 -0.55 16.25 -2.51
N LYS A 75 0.61 16.61 -3.04
CA LYS A 75 0.81 17.67 -4.03
C LYS A 75 1.13 17.09 -5.40
N LEU A 76 0.27 17.35 -6.35
CA LEU A 76 0.42 16.82 -7.72
C LEU A 76 1.69 17.33 -8.40
N ASP A 77 2.01 18.61 -8.26
CA ASP A 77 3.20 19.24 -8.84
C ASP A 77 4.50 18.64 -8.31
N GLU A 78 4.55 18.25 -7.04
CA GLU A 78 5.71 17.55 -6.46
C GLU A 78 5.83 16.12 -7.02
N LEU A 79 4.72 15.39 -7.21
CA LEU A 79 4.73 14.07 -7.86
C LEU A 79 5.16 14.14 -9.33
N GLU A 80 4.72 15.16 -10.07
CA GLU A 80 5.16 15.40 -11.45
C GLU A 80 6.66 15.75 -11.51
N ALA A 81 7.17 16.52 -10.56
CA ALA A 81 8.60 16.81 -10.46
C ALA A 81 9.41 15.55 -10.12
N LEU A 82 8.89 14.70 -9.22
CA LEU A 82 9.49 13.42 -8.87
C LEU A 82 9.61 12.51 -10.12
N GLU A 83 8.52 12.36 -10.87
CA GLU A 83 8.52 11.53 -12.09
C GLU A 83 9.56 12.00 -13.09
N ARG A 84 9.59 13.32 -13.40
CA ARG A 84 10.60 13.88 -14.30
C ARG A 84 12.03 13.58 -13.84
N ALA A 85 12.32 13.73 -12.54
CA ALA A 85 13.64 13.44 -11.98
C ALA A 85 14.01 11.94 -12.11
N VAL A 86 13.05 11.05 -11.83
CA VAL A 86 13.24 9.59 -11.95
C VAL A 86 13.48 9.20 -13.40
N ILE A 87 12.66 9.69 -14.35
CA ILE A 87 12.80 9.38 -15.76
C ILE A 87 14.11 9.94 -16.33
N GLN A 88 14.51 11.15 -15.93
CA GLN A 88 15.81 11.72 -16.34
C GLN A 88 16.98 10.87 -15.88
N ARG A 89 16.92 10.26 -14.70
CA ARG A 89 18.00 9.47 -14.11
C ARG A 89 18.03 8.03 -14.60
N PHE A 90 16.87 7.37 -14.65
CA PHE A 90 16.75 5.93 -14.86
C PHE A 90 16.05 5.53 -16.18
N GLY A 91 15.44 6.49 -16.86
CA GLY A 91 14.75 6.28 -18.14
C GLY A 91 13.34 5.69 -18.05
N ARG A 92 13.06 4.83 -17.07
CA ARG A 92 11.76 4.16 -16.92
C ARG A 92 11.52 3.69 -15.49
N VAL A 93 10.26 3.33 -15.16
CA VAL A 93 9.87 2.76 -13.88
C VAL A 93 9.17 1.43 -14.12
N HIS A 94 9.56 0.38 -13.38
CA HIS A 94 8.98 -0.97 -13.48
C HIS A 94 8.10 -1.32 -12.27
N VAL A 95 8.38 -0.72 -11.11
CA VAL A 95 7.57 -0.91 -9.90
C VAL A 95 7.27 0.45 -9.30
N LEU A 96 6.00 0.79 -9.19
CA LEU A 96 5.50 1.91 -8.40
C LEU A 96 4.77 1.35 -7.18
N MET A 97 5.25 1.65 -5.99
CA MET A 97 4.56 1.31 -4.75
C MET A 97 4.04 2.58 -4.07
N ASN A 98 2.76 2.88 -4.27
CA ASN A 98 2.06 3.94 -3.57
C ASN A 98 1.72 3.46 -2.14
N ASN A 99 2.61 3.73 -1.20
CA ASN A 99 2.53 3.21 0.15
C ASN A 99 2.45 4.32 1.23
N ALA A 100 2.80 5.56 0.90
CA ALA A 100 2.68 6.67 1.83
C ALA A 100 1.29 6.76 2.47
N GLY A 101 1.24 6.96 3.77
CA GLY A 101 -0.02 7.05 4.49
C GLY A 101 0.15 7.61 5.89
N ILE A 102 -0.90 8.28 6.37
CA ILE A 102 -0.99 8.88 7.70
C ILE A 102 -2.29 8.51 8.39
N GLN A 103 -2.30 8.51 9.71
CA GLN A 103 -3.47 8.23 10.53
C GLN A 103 -3.47 9.10 11.81
N PRO A 104 -3.63 10.44 11.67
CA PRO A 104 -3.70 11.34 12.83
C PRO A 104 -5.00 11.19 13.64
N GLY A 105 -5.93 10.37 13.16
CA GLY A 105 -7.27 10.23 13.72
C GLY A 105 -8.26 11.23 13.14
N SER A 106 -9.53 10.82 13.06
CA SER A 106 -10.62 11.66 12.59
C SER A 106 -11.93 11.33 13.28
N ALA A 107 -12.88 12.26 13.20
CA ALA A 107 -14.27 12.06 13.61
C ALA A 107 -15.19 12.71 12.56
N ILE A 108 -16.45 12.25 12.45
CA ILE A 108 -17.42 12.78 11.47
C ILE A 108 -17.60 14.30 11.60
N PHE A 109 -17.70 14.80 12.83
CA PHE A 109 -17.85 16.22 13.14
C PHE A 109 -16.57 16.84 13.71
N GLY A 110 -15.42 16.19 13.46
CA GLY A 110 -14.12 16.67 13.91
C GLY A 110 -13.51 17.73 12.96
N PRO A 111 -12.27 18.18 13.26
CA PRO A 111 -11.60 19.19 12.45
C PRO A 111 -11.46 18.78 10.98
N GLN A 112 -11.83 19.68 10.07
CA GLN A 112 -11.72 19.50 8.62
C GLN A 112 -10.27 19.22 8.18
N THR A 113 -9.30 19.82 8.85
CA THR A 113 -7.88 19.67 8.53
C THR A 113 -7.36 18.23 8.58
N ASN A 114 -7.90 17.39 9.48
CA ASN A 114 -7.54 15.97 9.54
C ASN A 114 -8.11 15.21 8.34
N TRP A 115 -9.35 15.52 7.95
CA TRP A 115 -9.95 14.96 6.75
C TRP A 115 -9.14 15.30 5.50
N GLU A 116 -8.81 16.58 5.31
CA GLU A 116 -8.03 17.05 4.16
C GLU A 116 -6.67 16.37 4.08
N LYS A 117 -5.95 16.30 5.20
CA LYS A 117 -4.64 15.64 5.26
C LYS A 117 -4.74 14.14 4.93
N ILE A 118 -5.68 13.42 5.56
CA ILE A 118 -5.84 11.98 5.35
C ILE A 118 -6.23 11.70 3.90
N ILE A 119 -7.22 12.40 3.35
CA ILE A 119 -7.64 12.21 1.96
C ILE A 119 -6.54 12.62 0.98
N GLY A 120 -5.87 13.74 1.23
CA GLY A 120 -4.77 14.23 0.39
C GLY A 120 -3.62 13.21 0.28
N VAL A 121 -3.14 12.69 1.39
CA VAL A 121 -2.03 11.73 1.40
C VAL A 121 -2.50 10.34 1.01
N ASN A 122 -3.47 9.76 1.74
CA ASN A 122 -3.78 8.34 1.64
C ASN A 122 -4.56 7.96 0.38
N LEU A 123 -5.34 8.88 -0.20
CA LEU A 123 -6.14 8.63 -1.40
C LEU A 123 -5.59 9.38 -2.60
N MET A 124 -5.49 10.72 -2.53
CA MET A 124 -5.05 11.50 -3.68
C MET A 124 -3.59 11.26 -4.02
N GLY A 125 -2.72 11.01 -3.04
CA GLY A 125 -1.35 10.57 -3.28
C GLY A 125 -1.26 9.28 -4.09
N VAL A 126 -2.12 8.30 -3.80
CA VAL A 126 -2.21 7.04 -4.56
C VAL A 126 -2.77 7.27 -5.97
N VAL A 127 -3.86 8.03 -6.09
CA VAL A 127 -4.48 8.35 -7.39
C VAL A 127 -3.51 9.10 -8.28
N ASN A 128 -2.90 10.16 -7.77
CA ASN A 128 -1.98 11.01 -8.53
C ASN A 128 -0.68 10.27 -8.86
N GLY A 129 -0.08 9.55 -7.92
CA GLY A 129 1.11 8.74 -8.17
C GLY A 129 0.88 7.72 -9.29
N SER A 130 -0.24 6.98 -9.23
CA SER A 130 -0.61 6.03 -10.27
C SER A 130 -0.82 6.69 -11.64
N ARG A 131 -1.43 7.89 -11.69
CA ARG A 131 -1.67 8.62 -12.94
C ARG A 131 -0.41 9.22 -13.55
N VAL A 132 0.48 9.78 -12.70
CA VAL A 132 1.71 10.42 -13.13
C VAL A 132 2.70 9.38 -13.70
N PHE A 133 2.91 8.28 -12.99
CA PHE A 133 3.87 7.24 -13.43
C PHE A 133 3.26 6.22 -14.41
N GLY A 134 1.97 5.94 -14.27
CA GLY A 134 1.32 4.84 -14.98
C GLY A 134 1.40 4.94 -16.50
N GLN A 135 1.27 6.13 -17.06
CA GLN A 135 1.35 6.32 -18.52
C GLN A 135 2.72 5.90 -19.06
N GLY A 136 3.82 6.27 -18.40
CA GLY A 136 5.17 5.85 -18.75
C GLY A 136 5.34 4.33 -18.62
N MET A 137 4.82 3.73 -17.55
CA MET A 137 4.87 2.29 -17.28
C MET A 137 4.09 1.47 -18.33
N ILE A 138 2.99 2.00 -18.87
CA ILE A 138 2.25 1.39 -19.97
C ILE A 138 3.05 1.48 -21.28
N THR A 139 3.64 2.65 -21.56
CA THR A 139 4.22 2.98 -22.85
C THR A 139 5.52 2.23 -23.15
N HIS A 140 6.36 1.95 -22.14
CA HIS A 140 7.61 1.22 -22.39
C HIS A 140 7.41 -0.28 -22.64
N GLY A 141 6.23 -0.85 -22.36
CA GLY A 141 5.85 -2.21 -22.76
C GLY A 141 6.56 -3.34 -22.03
N GLU A 142 7.35 -3.06 -21.00
CA GLU A 142 8.00 -4.07 -20.16
C GLU A 142 7.11 -4.45 -18.96
N PRO A 143 7.28 -5.66 -18.38
CA PRO A 143 6.54 -6.07 -17.19
C PRO A 143 6.65 -5.03 -16.07
N SER A 144 5.50 -4.51 -15.62
CA SER A 144 5.43 -3.43 -14.65
C SER A 144 4.33 -3.65 -13.62
N LEU A 145 4.56 -3.15 -12.41
CA LEU A 145 3.67 -3.29 -11.26
C LEU A 145 3.33 -1.93 -10.65
N ILE A 146 2.05 -1.63 -10.50
CA ILE A 146 1.53 -0.55 -9.65
C ILE A 146 0.93 -1.19 -8.41
N ILE A 147 1.56 -1.00 -7.24
CA ILE A 147 1.15 -1.59 -5.98
C ILE A 147 0.58 -0.49 -5.10
N ASN A 148 -0.71 -0.54 -4.80
CA ASN A 148 -1.39 0.44 -3.96
C ASN A 148 -1.66 -0.14 -2.57
N THR A 149 -1.18 0.52 -1.53
CA THR A 149 -1.35 0.08 -0.14
C THR A 149 -2.71 0.51 0.41
N GLY A 150 -3.64 -0.44 0.42
CA GLY A 150 -4.94 -0.33 1.08
C GLY A 150 -4.87 -0.57 2.59
N SER A 151 -5.91 -1.20 3.12
CA SER A 151 -6.02 -1.67 4.52
C SER A 151 -7.26 -2.54 4.65
N LYS A 152 -7.29 -3.48 5.60
CA LYS A 152 -8.53 -4.17 6.03
C LYS A 152 -9.61 -3.17 6.47
N GLN A 153 -9.22 -2.00 7.01
CA GLN A 153 -10.14 -0.92 7.36
C GLN A 153 -10.83 -0.28 6.15
N GLY A 154 -10.25 -0.35 4.97
CA GLY A 154 -10.91 0.08 3.73
C GLY A 154 -11.96 -0.90 3.19
N ILE A 155 -12.13 -2.06 3.81
CA ILE A 155 -13.10 -3.09 3.41
C ILE A 155 -14.20 -3.23 4.46
N THR A 156 -13.84 -3.42 5.71
CA THR A 156 -14.80 -3.66 6.82
C THR A 156 -15.16 -2.40 7.60
N THR A 157 -14.49 -1.30 7.34
CA THR A 157 -14.76 0.07 7.84
C THR A 157 -15.11 0.16 9.34
N PRO A 158 -14.22 -0.32 10.25
CA PRO A 158 -14.51 -0.30 11.69
C PRO A 158 -14.74 1.13 12.21
N PRO A 159 -15.60 1.31 13.24
CA PRO A 159 -15.78 2.63 13.85
C PRO A 159 -14.48 3.17 14.43
N GLY A 160 -14.36 4.51 14.50
CA GLY A 160 -13.26 5.19 15.19
C GLY A 160 -12.44 6.16 14.33
N ASP A 161 -12.22 5.88 13.04
CA ASP A 161 -11.47 6.77 12.15
C ASP A 161 -12.10 6.84 10.74
N PRO A 162 -13.18 7.62 10.58
CA PRO A 162 -13.95 7.63 9.34
C PRO A 162 -13.17 8.15 8.12
N ALA A 163 -12.31 9.16 8.26
CA ALA A 163 -11.54 9.67 7.12
C ALA A 163 -10.51 8.65 6.63
N TYR A 164 -9.88 7.91 7.55
CA TYR A 164 -8.98 6.82 7.19
C TYR A 164 -9.73 5.71 6.43
N ASN A 165 -10.88 5.28 6.97
CA ASN A 165 -11.72 4.27 6.30
C ASN A 165 -12.13 4.71 4.89
N VAL A 166 -12.61 5.95 4.73
CA VAL A 166 -12.99 6.52 3.43
C VAL A 166 -11.79 6.51 2.48
N SER A 167 -10.61 6.96 2.94
CA SER A 167 -9.42 6.99 2.10
C SER A 167 -9.03 5.59 1.62
N LYS A 168 -9.03 4.59 2.49
CA LYS A 168 -8.63 3.21 2.16
C LYS A 168 -9.70 2.45 1.35
N SER A 169 -10.98 2.77 1.52
CA SER A 169 -12.05 2.31 0.63
C SER A 169 -11.91 2.92 -0.77
N GLY A 170 -11.55 4.19 -0.85
CA GLY A 170 -11.27 4.87 -2.12
C GLY A 170 -10.07 4.26 -2.84
N VAL A 171 -8.99 3.94 -2.14
CA VAL A 171 -7.82 3.24 -2.72
C VAL A 171 -8.22 1.89 -3.30
N LYS A 172 -9.05 1.10 -2.59
CA LYS A 172 -9.56 -0.17 -3.11
C LYS A 172 -10.30 0.05 -4.43
N THR A 173 -11.30 0.91 -4.44
CA THR A 173 -12.14 1.17 -5.63
C THR A 173 -11.31 1.70 -6.81
N PHE A 174 -10.37 2.63 -6.53
CA PHE A 174 -9.48 3.16 -7.56
C PHE A 174 -8.57 2.06 -8.14
N THR A 175 -7.98 1.20 -7.30
CA THR A 175 -7.08 0.14 -7.77
C THR A 175 -7.81 -0.91 -8.60
N GLU A 176 -9.05 -1.23 -8.25
CA GLU A 176 -9.93 -2.10 -9.05
C GLU A 176 -10.20 -1.52 -10.44
N ALA A 177 -10.53 -0.22 -10.52
CA ALA A 177 -10.72 0.48 -11.79
C ALA A 177 -9.43 0.52 -12.61
N LEU A 178 -8.30 0.84 -11.97
CA LEU A 178 -6.99 0.87 -12.62
C LEU A 178 -6.62 -0.50 -13.21
N GLN A 179 -6.76 -1.58 -12.45
CA GLN A 179 -6.47 -2.93 -12.97
C GLN A 179 -7.45 -3.32 -14.08
N HIS A 180 -8.71 -2.90 -14.00
CA HIS A 180 -9.66 -3.13 -15.08
C HIS A 180 -9.21 -2.46 -16.38
N GLU A 181 -8.73 -1.23 -16.34
CA GLU A 181 -8.20 -0.52 -17.52
C GLU A 181 -6.92 -1.19 -18.03
N LEU A 182 -5.95 -1.45 -17.16
CA LEU A 182 -4.66 -2.04 -17.55
C LEU A 182 -4.80 -3.39 -18.25
N ARG A 183 -5.64 -4.29 -17.73
CA ARG A 183 -5.85 -5.62 -18.33
C ARG A 183 -6.52 -5.60 -19.70
N ASN A 184 -7.16 -4.49 -20.06
CA ASN A 184 -7.83 -4.31 -21.37
C ASN A 184 -6.94 -3.62 -22.40
N ILE A 185 -5.71 -3.25 -22.04
CA ILE A 185 -4.73 -2.70 -22.99
C ILE A 185 -4.19 -3.85 -23.83
N PRO A 186 -4.34 -3.82 -25.16
CA PRO A 186 -3.80 -4.86 -26.04
C PRO A 186 -2.27 -5.00 -25.86
N ASN A 187 -1.81 -6.20 -25.56
CA ASN A 187 -0.40 -6.52 -25.27
C ASN A 187 0.17 -5.71 -24.08
N GLY A 188 -0.68 -5.19 -23.18
CA GLY A 188 -0.25 -4.48 -22.00
C GLY A 188 0.55 -5.38 -21.05
N ALA A 189 1.68 -4.89 -20.58
CA ALA A 189 2.57 -5.59 -19.66
C ALA A 189 2.54 -5.04 -18.22
N ALA A 190 1.75 -3.98 -17.98
CA ALA A 190 1.56 -3.38 -16.68
C ALA A 190 0.33 -3.97 -15.96
N SER A 191 0.46 -4.21 -14.65
CA SER A 191 -0.66 -4.62 -13.80
C SER A 191 -0.70 -3.83 -12.50
N ALA A 192 -1.90 -3.71 -11.92
CA ALA A 192 -2.10 -3.10 -10.62
C ALA A 192 -2.50 -4.15 -9.57
N HIS A 193 -2.05 -3.97 -8.34
CA HIS A 193 -2.30 -4.86 -7.21
C HIS A 193 -2.68 -4.05 -5.97
N LEU A 194 -3.63 -4.56 -5.20
CA LEU A 194 -4.06 -3.96 -3.95
C LEU A 194 -3.43 -4.72 -2.78
N LEU A 195 -2.43 -4.11 -2.13
CA LEU A 195 -1.87 -4.62 -0.88
C LEU A 195 -2.82 -4.25 0.27
N ILE A 196 -3.29 -5.24 1.02
CA ILE A 196 -4.27 -5.08 2.10
C ILE A 196 -3.65 -5.59 3.41
N PRO A 197 -2.82 -4.77 4.08
CA PRO A 197 -2.23 -5.17 5.34
C PRO A 197 -3.26 -5.35 6.45
N GLY A 198 -3.00 -6.32 7.33
CA GLY A 198 -3.63 -6.43 8.63
C GLY A 198 -2.92 -5.56 9.67
N PHE A 199 -2.73 -6.07 10.89
CA PHE A 199 -1.96 -5.36 11.91
C PHE A 199 -0.46 -5.53 11.67
N VAL A 200 0.18 -4.50 11.12
CA VAL A 200 1.63 -4.43 10.91
C VAL A 200 2.22 -3.42 11.89
N PHE A 201 3.23 -3.81 12.66
CA PHE A 201 3.89 -2.93 13.61
C PHE A 201 4.85 -1.97 12.88
N THR A 202 4.44 -0.74 12.79
CA THR A 202 5.18 0.36 12.13
C THR A 202 5.02 1.63 12.97
N GLY A 203 5.73 2.70 12.63
CA GLY A 203 5.53 4.00 13.27
C GLY A 203 4.08 4.50 13.23
N LEU A 204 3.33 4.15 12.18
CA LEU A 204 1.91 4.51 12.03
C LEU A 204 1.02 3.81 13.07
N THR A 205 1.29 2.55 13.38
CA THR A 205 0.42 1.69 14.21
C THR A 205 0.95 1.45 15.62
N ALA A 206 2.18 1.89 15.89
CA ALA A 206 2.81 1.71 17.19
C ALA A 206 2.11 2.47 18.33
N HIS A 207 1.53 3.65 18.04
CA HIS A 207 0.86 4.49 19.04
C HIS A 207 1.70 4.66 20.32
N GLY A 208 3.01 4.93 20.16
CA GLY A 208 3.97 5.11 21.25
C GLY A 208 4.53 3.81 21.85
N ARG A 209 4.13 2.64 21.37
CA ARG A 209 4.72 1.37 21.79
C ARG A 209 6.13 1.22 21.19
N THR A 210 7.05 0.73 22.00
CA THR A 210 8.44 0.41 21.58
C THR A 210 8.62 -1.05 21.18
N GLU A 211 7.74 -1.93 21.68
CA GLU A 211 7.78 -3.37 21.41
C GLU A 211 6.65 -3.80 20.50
N LYS A 212 6.99 -4.69 19.55
CA LYS A 212 6.02 -5.27 18.62
C LYS A 212 5.07 -6.22 19.37
N PRO A 213 3.74 -5.99 19.32
CA PRO A 213 2.77 -6.94 19.86
C PRO A 213 2.88 -8.31 19.18
N GLN A 214 2.59 -9.39 19.91
CA GLN A 214 2.72 -10.76 19.41
C GLN A 214 1.88 -11.01 18.14
N GLY A 215 0.68 -10.42 18.05
CA GLY A 215 -0.21 -10.57 16.89
C GLY A 215 0.15 -9.69 15.68
N ALA A 216 1.06 -8.72 15.81
CA ALA A 216 1.43 -7.86 14.71
C ALA A 216 2.48 -8.49 13.79
N TRP A 217 2.33 -8.29 12.48
CA TRP A 217 3.38 -8.59 11.50
C TRP A 217 4.45 -7.50 11.48
N THR A 218 5.61 -7.83 10.91
CA THR A 218 6.63 -6.83 10.54
C THR A 218 6.40 -6.34 9.11
N GLY A 219 7.09 -5.25 8.74
CA GLY A 219 7.11 -4.79 7.35
C GLY A 219 7.66 -5.87 6.40
N GLU A 220 8.71 -6.57 6.81
CA GLU A 220 9.36 -7.63 6.03
C GLU A 220 8.39 -8.80 5.76
N GLN A 221 7.67 -9.29 6.78
CA GLN A 221 6.65 -10.33 6.61
C GLN A 221 5.57 -9.90 5.61
N THR A 222 5.16 -8.64 5.67
CA THR A 222 4.16 -8.07 4.74
C THR A 222 4.68 -8.06 3.30
N ILE A 223 5.93 -7.67 3.09
CA ILE A 223 6.55 -7.61 1.76
C ILE A 223 6.83 -9.00 1.20
N ASP A 224 7.31 -9.94 2.01
CA ASP A 224 7.51 -11.32 1.56
C ASP A 224 6.18 -11.93 1.09
N PHE A 225 5.11 -11.76 1.86
CA PHE A 225 3.77 -12.22 1.49
C PHE A 225 3.25 -11.53 0.21
N MET A 226 3.51 -10.23 0.06
CA MET A 226 3.14 -9.47 -1.14
C MET A 226 3.82 -10.01 -2.39
N ILE A 227 5.14 -10.26 -2.34
CA ILE A 227 5.90 -10.77 -3.48
C ILE A 227 5.41 -12.17 -3.88
N GLU A 228 5.18 -13.05 -2.91
CA GLU A 228 4.62 -14.37 -3.18
C GLU A 228 3.23 -14.31 -3.80
N SER A 229 2.37 -13.41 -3.30
CA SER A 229 1.01 -13.21 -3.80
C SER A 229 1.02 -12.69 -5.24
N ILE A 230 1.86 -11.70 -5.54
CA ILE A 230 2.05 -11.18 -6.91
C ILE A 230 2.56 -12.29 -7.83
N GLY A 231 3.50 -13.12 -7.36
CA GLY A 231 4.01 -14.28 -8.11
C GLY A 231 2.95 -15.34 -8.44
N ARG A 232 1.85 -15.43 -7.66
CA ARG A 232 0.67 -16.23 -7.96
C ARG A 232 -0.36 -15.53 -8.85
N GLY A 233 -0.18 -14.23 -9.13
CA GLY A 233 -1.14 -13.41 -9.87
C GLY A 233 -2.29 -12.86 -9.01
N ASP A 234 -2.16 -12.84 -7.68
CA ASP A 234 -3.19 -12.33 -6.79
C ASP A 234 -3.33 -10.80 -6.96
N PHE A 235 -4.53 -10.32 -7.26
CA PHE A 235 -4.84 -8.88 -7.28
C PHE A 235 -5.09 -8.34 -5.85
N TYR A 236 -5.93 -9.04 -5.06
CA TYR A 236 -6.19 -8.70 -3.67
C TYR A 236 -5.19 -9.41 -2.77
N ILE A 237 -4.17 -8.70 -2.33
CA ILE A 237 -3.14 -9.23 -1.44
C ILE A 237 -3.61 -9.02 0.01
N LEU A 238 -4.55 -9.84 0.45
CA LEU A 238 -5.13 -9.78 1.79
C LEU A 238 -4.20 -10.47 2.79
N CYS A 239 -3.37 -9.66 3.47
CA CYS A 239 -2.40 -10.17 4.42
C CYS A 239 -3.10 -10.66 5.69
N PRO A 240 -2.89 -11.90 6.12
CA PRO A 240 -3.26 -12.31 7.47
C PRO A 240 -2.41 -11.53 8.49
N ASP A 241 -2.79 -11.63 9.75
CA ASP A 241 -1.94 -11.19 10.86
C ASP A 241 -1.95 -12.28 11.96
N GLY A 242 -1.18 -12.09 13.03
CA GLY A 242 -1.03 -13.11 14.05
C GLY A 242 -2.30 -13.39 14.87
N GLU A 243 -3.31 -12.53 14.77
CA GLU A 243 -4.59 -12.67 15.49
C GLU A 243 -5.76 -13.03 14.56
N VAL A 244 -5.62 -12.72 13.27
CA VAL A 244 -6.71 -12.86 12.29
C VAL A 244 -6.22 -13.60 11.05
N ASP A 245 -6.62 -14.84 10.92
CA ASP A 245 -6.35 -15.68 9.78
C ASP A 245 -7.22 -15.32 8.55
N ARG A 246 -6.87 -15.87 7.42
CA ARG A 246 -7.58 -15.65 6.15
C ARG A 246 -9.07 -16.03 6.21
N PRO A 247 -9.48 -17.20 6.76
CA PRO A 247 -10.89 -17.55 6.88
C PRO A 247 -11.70 -16.55 7.72
N THR A 248 -11.11 -16.05 8.80
CA THR A 248 -11.76 -15.02 9.64
C THR A 248 -11.95 -13.71 8.88
N ASP A 249 -10.96 -13.27 8.12
CA ASP A 249 -11.08 -12.07 7.28
C ASP A 249 -12.17 -12.24 6.20
N GLU A 250 -12.23 -13.37 5.55
CA GLU A 250 -13.26 -13.68 4.54
C GLU A 250 -14.67 -13.60 5.14
N LYS A 251 -14.88 -14.20 6.31
CA LYS A 251 -16.16 -14.09 7.03
C LYS A 251 -16.49 -12.63 7.43
N ARG A 252 -15.51 -11.85 7.86
CA ARG A 252 -15.72 -10.42 8.18
C ARG A 252 -16.12 -9.60 6.95
N ILE A 253 -15.51 -9.87 5.80
CA ILE A 253 -15.83 -9.24 4.52
C ILE A 253 -17.25 -9.62 4.08
N LEU A 254 -17.57 -10.90 4.11
CA LEU A 254 -18.91 -11.40 3.76
C LEU A 254 -19.99 -10.82 4.70
N TRP A 255 -19.73 -10.74 6.00
CA TRP A 255 -20.66 -10.13 6.93
C TRP A 255 -20.95 -8.66 6.59
N ALA A 256 -19.91 -7.87 6.31
CA ALA A 256 -20.06 -6.47 5.95
C ALA A 256 -20.85 -6.30 4.63
N ALA A 257 -20.59 -7.13 3.61
CA ALA A 257 -21.35 -7.14 2.37
C ALA A 257 -22.83 -7.51 2.59
N GLN A 258 -23.10 -8.44 3.51
CA GLN A 258 -24.46 -8.84 3.85
C GLN A 258 -25.27 -7.74 4.58
N ASP A 259 -24.62 -6.74 5.18
CA ASP A 259 -25.35 -5.58 5.72
C ASP A 259 -26.14 -4.88 4.64
N ILE A 260 -25.56 -4.74 3.45
CA ILE A 260 -26.23 -4.14 2.28
C ILE A 260 -27.31 -5.07 1.72
N VAL A 261 -26.97 -6.35 1.52
CA VAL A 261 -27.89 -7.33 0.88
C VAL A 261 -29.14 -7.56 1.73
N GLN A 262 -28.99 -7.61 3.05
CA GLN A 262 -30.06 -7.90 4.01
C GLN A 262 -30.68 -6.63 4.63
N ASN A 263 -30.19 -5.44 4.23
CA ASN A 263 -30.59 -4.16 4.80
C ASN A 263 -30.50 -4.14 6.34
N ARG A 264 -29.41 -4.71 6.88
CA ARG A 264 -29.11 -4.63 8.31
C ARG A 264 -28.64 -3.21 8.68
N PRO A 265 -28.65 -2.82 9.96
CA PRO A 265 -28.04 -1.57 10.39
C PRO A 265 -26.58 -1.49 9.90
N PRO A 266 -26.13 -0.31 9.38
CA PRO A 266 -24.76 -0.18 8.94
C PRO A 266 -23.78 -0.51 10.06
N LEU A 267 -22.67 -1.17 9.71
CA LEU A 267 -21.67 -1.64 10.67
C LEU A 267 -22.24 -2.59 11.74
N SER A 268 -23.16 -3.48 11.34
CA SER A 268 -23.88 -4.39 12.23
C SER A 268 -22.95 -5.26 13.09
N ARG A 269 -21.74 -5.53 12.60
CA ARG A 269 -20.70 -6.24 13.37
C ARG A 269 -20.42 -5.61 14.76
N TRP A 270 -20.55 -4.28 14.86
CA TRP A 270 -20.31 -3.52 16.09
C TRP A 270 -21.62 -3.09 16.79
N HIS A 271 -22.77 -3.52 16.26
CA HIS A 271 -24.07 -3.27 16.87
C HIS A 271 -24.38 -4.35 17.90
N THR A 272 -24.79 -3.96 19.10
CA THR A 272 -24.98 -4.88 20.23
C THR A 272 -25.96 -6.01 19.94
N GLU A 273 -27.06 -5.74 19.23
CA GLU A 273 -28.08 -6.73 18.84
C GLU A 273 -27.56 -7.80 17.88
N TYR A 274 -26.49 -7.53 17.14
CA TYR A 274 -25.92 -8.47 16.17
C TYR A 274 -24.69 -9.21 16.68
N SER A 275 -24.21 -8.91 17.89
CA SER A 275 -23.00 -9.51 18.46
C SER A 275 -23.06 -11.03 18.52
N ALA A 276 -24.18 -11.61 19.00
CA ALA A 276 -24.37 -13.06 19.08
C ALA A 276 -24.42 -13.70 17.67
N ALA A 277 -25.17 -13.07 16.75
CA ALA A 277 -25.29 -13.54 15.37
C ALA A 277 -23.96 -13.51 14.64
N PHE A 278 -23.17 -12.43 14.80
CA PHE A 278 -21.81 -12.33 14.22
C PHE A 278 -20.87 -13.39 14.80
N THR A 279 -20.91 -13.62 16.12
CA THR A 279 -20.09 -14.64 16.76
C THR A 279 -20.43 -16.06 16.24
N SER A 280 -21.72 -16.35 16.04
CA SER A 280 -22.16 -17.62 15.42
C SER A 280 -21.71 -17.73 13.99
N PHE A 281 -21.80 -16.66 13.20
CA PHE A 281 -21.36 -16.63 11.80
C PHE A 281 -19.86 -16.89 11.65
N LEU A 282 -19.03 -16.42 12.58
CA LEU A 282 -17.59 -16.71 12.56
C LEU A 282 -17.26 -18.18 12.80
N LYS A 283 -18.12 -18.94 13.51
CA LYS A 283 -17.89 -20.34 13.85
C LYS A 283 -18.31 -21.33 12.74
N ASN A 284 -19.29 -20.92 11.94
CA ASN A 284 -19.82 -21.73 10.82
C ASN A 284 -19.03 -21.46 9.53
#